data_af33cfe5ba1e6f77355eb5d4536852eb
#
_entry.id   af33cfe5ba1e6f77355eb5d4536852eb
#
_cell.length_a   1.000
_cell.length_b   1.000
_cell.length_c   1.000
_cell.angle_alpha   90.00
_cell.angle_beta   90.00
_cell.angle_gamma   90.00
#
_symmetry.space_group_name_H-M   'P 1'
#
loop_
_entity.id
_entity.type
_entity.pdbx_description
1 polymer ?
#
loop_
_entity_poly.entity_id
_entity_poly.type
_entity_poly.pdbx_seq_one_letter_code
_entity_poly.pdbx_strand_id
1 'polypeptide(L)'
;RGYVWKKGQALVPALTAFATVGLMENHFPHLVDYALTASMEDDLDQISVGEIEPNPWLDDFYFGGVNANGEPLPGLRDLVSDERLADIDPVEINTIPIGVDSDGQVVVAKVGKNFPYVQRGEEYRSLPAGITPDEITLDLAIELLETPEEVVLGPDPATGIEVIARPGTFGPYVSLGRPPKMPAASSPGGQLLALPLHKKELKVALAYMRCMTDDPDND
;
A
#
# COMPACT_ATOMS: atom_id res chain seq x y z
N ARG A 1 13.28 -3.48 -0.21
CA ARG A 1 12.23 -2.94 0.67
C ARG A 1 10.89 -2.68 -0.04
N GLY A 2 10.81 -2.89 -1.37
CA GLY A 2 9.55 -2.83 -2.10
C GLY A 2 8.99 -1.43 -2.38
N TYR A 3 9.81 -0.40 -2.29
CA TYR A 3 9.39 0.98 -2.62
C TYR A 3 9.20 1.19 -4.12
N VAL A 4 9.97 0.49 -4.93
CA VAL A 4 9.94 0.60 -6.39
C VAL A 4 10.03 -0.81 -6.97
N TRP A 5 9.24 -1.10 -8.01
CA TRP A 5 9.38 -2.33 -8.78
C TRP A 5 9.51 -2.02 -10.27
N LYS A 6 9.86 -3.03 -11.04
CA LYS A 6 10.02 -2.91 -12.48
C LYS A 6 8.78 -3.49 -13.19
N LYS A 7 8.12 -2.66 -14.01
CA LYS A 7 7.02 -3.06 -14.90
C LYS A 7 7.51 -2.90 -16.35
N GLY A 8 7.98 -3.98 -16.95
CA GLY A 8 8.66 -3.91 -18.25
C GLY A 8 9.98 -3.13 -18.16
N GLN A 9 10.09 -1.99 -18.86
CA GLN A 9 11.23 -1.08 -18.81
C GLN A 9 11.07 0.05 -17.79
N ALA A 10 9.86 0.28 -17.27
CA ALA A 10 9.57 1.37 -16.36
C ALA A 10 9.86 0.97 -14.90
N LEU A 11 10.31 1.95 -14.10
CA LEU A 11 10.37 1.87 -12.65
C LEU A 11 9.08 2.48 -12.10
N VAL A 12 8.33 1.70 -11.33
CA VAL A 12 7.03 2.09 -10.78
C VAL A 12 7.13 2.18 -9.27
N PRO A 13 6.81 3.33 -8.67
CA PRO A 13 6.76 3.47 -7.21
C PRO A 13 5.56 2.71 -6.62
N ALA A 14 5.75 2.15 -5.43
CA ALA A 14 4.67 1.55 -4.64
C ALA A 14 3.93 2.63 -3.83
N LEU A 15 2.72 2.33 -3.36
CA LEU A 15 2.02 3.21 -2.40
C LEU A 15 2.86 3.46 -1.14
N THR A 16 3.65 2.48 -0.68
CA THR A 16 4.59 2.64 0.42
C THR A 16 5.67 3.69 0.14
N ALA A 17 6.08 3.87 -1.14
CA ALA A 17 7.00 4.94 -1.49
C ALA A 17 6.37 6.32 -1.30
N PHE A 18 5.11 6.49 -1.73
CA PHE A 18 4.37 7.74 -1.53
C PHE A 18 4.18 8.05 -0.05
N ALA A 19 3.81 7.06 0.78
CA ALA A 19 3.70 7.24 2.22
C ALA A 19 5.05 7.65 2.85
N THR A 20 6.16 7.03 2.40
CA THR A 20 7.50 7.38 2.91
C THR A 20 7.91 8.79 2.48
N VAL A 21 7.68 9.16 1.22
CA VAL A 21 7.99 10.52 0.75
C VAL A 21 7.14 11.55 1.49
N GLY A 22 5.84 11.32 1.64
CA GLY A 22 4.95 12.20 2.41
C GLY A 22 5.39 12.35 3.87
N LEU A 23 5.81 11.26 4.52
CA LEU A 23 6.41 11.32 5.86
C LEU A 23 7.63 12.24 5.89
N MET A 24 8.54 12.07 4.94
CA MET A 24 9.78 12.84 4.89
C MET A 24 9.52 14.32 4.60
N GLU A 25 8.67 14.63 3.64
CA GLU A 25 8.35 16.03 3.26
C GLU A 25 7.61 16.78 4.38
N ASN A 26 6.67 16.11 5.08
CA ASN A 26 5.86 16.77 6.11
C ASN A 26 6.58 16.89 7.45
N HIS A 27 7.40 15.89 7.83
CA HIS A 27 7.98 15.84 9.18
C HIS A 27 9.50 16.04 9.21
N PHE A 28 10.18 15.80 8.08
CA PHE A 28 11.64 15.90 7.97
C PHE A 28 12.08 16.65 6.71
N PRO A 29 11.48 17.86 6.41
CA PRO A 29 11.74 18.56 5.15
C PRO A 29 13.22 18.84 4.92
N HIS A 30 13.99 19.09 5.97
CA HIS A 30 15.45 19.31 5.87
C HIS A 30 16.20 18.10 5.31
N LEU A 31 15.74 16.86 5.59
CA LEU A 31 16.44 15.66 5.14
C LEU A 31 16.17 15.33 3.66
N VAL A 32 15.18 15.96 3.05
CA VAL A 32 14.82 15.79 1.62
C VAL A 32 15.11 17.03 0.79
N ASP A 33 15.71 18.05 1.39
CA ASP A 33 16.13 19.26 0.70
C ASP A 33 17.34 18.97 -0.21
N TYR A 34 17.19 19.31 -1.49
CA TYR A 34 18.30 19.21 -2.47
C TYR A 34 19.52 20.05 -2.08
N ALA A 35 19.29 21.20 -1.41
CA ALA A 35 20.38 22.04 -0.94
C ALA A 35 21.22 21.35 0.15
N LEU A 36 20.58 20.61 1.07
CA LEU A 36 21.30 19.79 2.05
C LEU A 36 22.16 18.73 1.37
N THR A 37 21.59 18.00 0.39
CA THR A 37 22.34 16.97 -0.32
C THR A 37 23.54 17.57 -1.06
N ALA A 38 23.37 18.70 -1.73
CA ALA A 38 24.46 19.38 -2.42
C ALA A 38 25.56 19.86 -1.44
N SER A 39 25.17 20.46 -0.30
CA SER A 39 26.15 20.89 0.70
C SER A 39 26.90 19.72 1.34
N MET A 40 26.22 18.58 1.56
CA MET A 40 26.89 17.37 2.06
C MET A 40 27.92 16.82 1.09
N GLU A 41 27.64 16.83 -0.22
CA GLU A 41 28.62 16.41 -1.24
C GLU A 41 29.82 17.35 -1.27
N ASP A 42 29.58 18.68 -1.21
CA ASP A 42 30.65 19.69 -1.12
C ASP A 42 31.53 19.50 0.12
N ASP A 43 30.90 19.25 1.29
CA ASP A 43 31.62 19.00 2.54
C ASP A 43 32.43 17.68 2.47
N LEU A 44 31.88 16.62 1.88
CA LEU A 44 32.61 15.36 1.68
C LEU A 44 33.83 15.53 0.76
N ASP A 45 33.71 16.35 -0.28
CA ASP A 45 34.83 16.70 -1.16
C ASP A 45 35.91 17.43 -0.39
N GLN A 46 35.56 18.40 0.47
CA GLN A 46 36.52 19.13 1.32
C GLN A 46 37.17 18.20 2.36
N ILE A 47 36.42 17.25 2.93
CA ILE A 47 36.99 16.23 3.81
C ILE A 47 37.98 15.35 3.05
N SER A 48 37.67 14.99 1.80
CA SER A 48 38.53 14.12 0.98
C SER A 48 39.91 14.73 0.69
N VAL A 49 39.99 16.06 0.61
CA VAL A 49 41.25 16.81 0.38
C VAL A 49 41.87 17.33 1.67
N GLY A 50 41.25 17.06 2.83
CA GLY A 50 41.78 17.44 4.15
C GLY A 50 41.55 18.90 4.54
N GLU A 51 40.60 19.60 3.92
CA GLU A 51 40.23 20.98 4.26
C GLU A 51 39.26 21.03 5.45
N ILE A 52 38.45 20.01 5.63
CA ILE A 52 37.53 19.82 6.77
C ILE A 52 37.91 18.56 7.52
N GLU A 53 37.88 18.61 8.84
CA GLU A 53 38.08 17.45 9.70
C GLU A 53 36.78 16.66 9.80
N PRO A 54 36.78 15.32 9.55
CA PRO A 54 35.57 14.52 9.50
C PRO A 54 34.85 14.38 10.85
N ASN A 55 35.59 14.34 11.97
CA ASN A 55 34.99 14.10 13.29
C ASN A 55 34.11 15.26 13.77
N PRO A 56 34.56 16.53 13.74
CA PRO A 56 33.66 17.65 14.06
C PRO A 56 32.43 17.73 13.14
N TRP A 57 32.61 17.49 11.84
CA TRP A 57 31.51 17.49 10.88
C TRP A 57 30.45 16.43 11.21
N LEU A 58 30.87 15.20 11.55
CA LEU A 58 29.98 14.13 11.97
C LEU A 58 29.29 14.45 13.31
N ASP A 59 29.98 15.09 14.23
CA ASP A 59 29.44 15.51 15.52
C ASP A 59 28.33 16.53 15.34
N ASP A 60 28.57 17.56 14.53
CA ASP A 60 27.56 18.58 14.19
C ASP A 60 26.38 18.00 13.44
N PHE A 61 26.60 17.11 12.49
CA PHE A 61 25.54 16.46 11.74
C PHE A 61 24.65 15.59 12.63
N TYR A 62 25.24 14.83 13.57
CA TYR A 62 24.51 13.89 14.40
C TYR A 62 23.91 14.53 15.66
N PHE A 63 24.66 15.37 16.34
CA PHE A 63 24.25 15.99 17.61
C PHE A 63 23.70 17.41 17.47
N GLY A 64 23.87 18.01 16.31
CA GLY A 64 23.52 19.39 16.04
C GLY A 64 24.69 20.35 16.21
N GLY A 65 24.66 21.43 15.45
CA GLY A 65 25.65 22.46 15.41
C GLY A 65 25.04 23.85 15.43
N VAL A 66 25.76 24.81 14.84
CA VAL A 66 25.26 26.16 14.63
C VAL A 66 25.46 26.54 13.16
N ASN A 67 24.51 27.30 12.61
CA ASN A 67 24.67 27.86 11.27
C ASN A 67 25.66 29.03 11.25
N ALA A 68 25.94 29.56 10.06
CA ALA A 68 26.85 30.71 9.89
C ALA A 68 26.42 31.96 10.67
N ASN A 69 25.16 32.08 11.10
CA ASN A 69 24.62 33.18 11.90
C ASN A 69 24.69 32.92 13.41
N GLY A 70 25.18 31.72 13.83
CA GLY A 70 25.23 31.31 15.22
C GLY A 70 23.92 30.76 15.77
N GLU A 71 22.94 30.46 14.91
CA GLU A 71 21.68 29.88 15.30
C GLU A 71 21.82 28.36 15.42
N PRO A 72 21.20 27.71 16.43
CA PRO A 72 21.31 26.29 16.62
C PRO A 72 20.63 25.53 15.49
N LEU A 73 21.32 24.52 14.94
CA LEU A 73 20.77 23.55 13.99
C LEU A 73 20.53 22.23 14.71
N PRO A 74 19.34 21.63 14.57
CA PRO A 74 19.08 20.33 15.17
C PRO A 74 19.91 19.24 14.48
N GLY A 75 20.49 18.37 15.29
CA GLY A 75 21.17 17.18 14.77
C GLY A 75 20.20 16.06 14.39
N LEU A 76 20.72 15.07 13.67
CA LEU A 76 19.92 13.90 13.26
C LEU A 76 19.28 13.20 14.46
N ARG A 77 20.00 13.11 15.61
CA ARG A 77 19.47 12.52 16.85
C ARG A 77 18.23 13.24 17.36
N ASP A 78 18.21 14.57 17.30
CA ASP A 78 17.10 15.37 17.77
C ASP A 78 15.88 15.29 16.83
N LEU A 79 16.14 15.13 15.53
CA LEU A 79 15.10 14.96 14.51
C LEU A 79 14.35 13.63 14.67
N VAL A 80 15.03 12.57 15.13
CA VAL A 80 14.45 11.23 15.35
C VAL A 80 14.20 10.94 16.84
N SER A 81 14.09 11.97 17.68
CA SER A 81 13.76 11.82 19.09
C SER A 81 12.35 11.28 19.29
N ASP A 82 12.12 10.52 20.37
CA ASP A 82 10.80 9.95 20.71
C ASP A 82 9.72 11.03 20.79
N GLU A 83 10.04 12.21 21.27
CA GLU A 83 9.12 13.34 21.38
C GLU A 83 8.61 13.80 20.01
N ARG A 84 9.51 13.95 19.02
CA ARG A 84 9.13 14.32 17.65
C ARG A 84 8.38 13.22 16.92
N LEU A 85 8.79 11.97 17.14
CA LEU A 85 8.13 10.81 16.53
C LEU A 85 6.73 10.58 17.11
N ALA A 86 6.47 10.97 18.36
CA ALA A 86 5.16 10.83 19.01
C ALA A 86 4.06 11.69 18.35
N ASP A 87 4.44 12.79 17.71
CA ASP A 87 3.50 13.70 17.02
C ASP A 87 3.10 13.19 15.63
N ILE A 88 3.74 12.11 15.16
CA ILE A 88 3.48 11.56 13.84
C ILE A 88 2.34 10.53 13.90
N ASP A 89 1.23 10.80 13.22
CA ASP A 89 0.14 9.83 13.09
C ASP A 89 0.46 8.82 11.95
N PRO A 90 0.76 7.56 12.30
CA PRO A 90 1.04 6.53 11.30
C PRO A 90 -0.17 6.21 10.41
N VAL A 91 -1.40 6.49 10.86
CA VAL A 91 -2.60 6.29 10.04
C VAL A 91 -2.69 7.36 8.96
N GLU A 92 -2.43 8.62 9.31
CA GLU A 92 -2.42 9.74 8.37
C GLU A 92 -1.37 9.52 7.28
N ILE A 93 -0.14 9.18 7.65
CA ILE A 93 0.96 8.95 6.69
C ILE A 93 0.65 7.83 5.71
N ASN A 94 0.01 6.77 6.17
CA ASN A 94 -0.34 5.62 5.34
C ASN A 94 -1.67 5.80 4.59
N THR A 95 -2.28 7.00 4.63
CA THR A 95 -3.55 7.32 3.98
C THR A 95 -3.32 8.30 2.82
N ILE A 96 -3.66 7.87 1.61
CA ILE A 96 -3.52 8.66 0.38
C ILE A 96 -4.93 8.99 -0.11
N PRO A 97 -5.35 10.27 -0.15
CA PRO A 97 -6.66 10.65 -0.64
C PRO A 97 -6.74 10.40 -2.15
N ILE A 98 -7.82 9.72 -2.60
CA ILE A 98 -8.10 9.47 -4.01
C ILE A 98 -9.12 10.50 -4.52
N GLY A 99 -10.16 10.77 -3.75
CA GLY A 99 -11.21 11.71 -4.12
C GLY A 99 -12.42 11.66 -3.19
N VAL A 100 -13.52 12.22 -3.67
CA VAL A 100 -14.80 12.25 -2.96
C VAL A 100 -15.85 11.65 -3.90
N ASP A 101 -16.66 10.73 -3.39
CA ASP A 101 -17.72 10.08 -4.17
C ASP A 101 -18.94 11.00 -4.37
N SER A 102 -19.97 10.47 -5.06
CA SER A 102 -21.23 11.21 -5.34
C SER A 102 -22.01 11.58 -4.07
N ASP A 103 -21.80 10.85 -2.98
CA ASP A 103 -22.48 11.06 -1.70
C ASP A 103 -21.68 11.99 -0.76
N GLY A 104 -20.57 12.54 -1.24
CA GLY A 104 -19.68 13.42 -0.47
C GLY A 104 -18.77 12.70 0.50
N GLN A 105 -18.60 11.37 0.38
CA GLN A 105 -17.70 10.60 1.23
C GLN A 105 -16.29 10.56 0.65
N VAL A 106 -15.31 10.74 1.52
CA VAL A 106 -13.89 10.69 1.13
C VAL A 106 -13.50 9.22 0.88
N VAL A 107 -12.89 8.99 -0.28
CA VAL A 107 -12.32 7.71 -0.70
C VAL A 107 -10.81 7.82 -0.63
N VAL A 108 -10.18 6.88 0.04
CA VAL A 108 -8.72 6.85 0.28
C VAL A 108 -8.12 5.52 -0.11
N ALA A 109 -6.85 5.54 -0.51
CA ALA A 109 -6.01 4.36 -0.55
C ALA A 109 -5.16 4.31 0.72
N LYS A 110 -5.02 3.12 1.32
CA LYS A 110 -4.22 2.92 2.52
C LYS A 110 -3.17 1.84 2.32
N VAL A 111 -2.00 2.07 2.91
CA VAL A 111 -0.93 1.07 2.97
C VAL A 111 -1.21 0.17 4.17
N GLY A 112 -1.81 -0.99 3.91
CA GLY A 112 -2.07 -1.99 4.93
C GLY A 112 -0.82 -2.82 5.28
N LYS A 113 -0.88 -3.53 6.41
CA LYS A 113 0.21 -4.40 6.88
C LYS A 113 0.64 -5.46 5.85
N ASN A 114 -0.33 -6.04 5.15
CA ASN A 114 -0.07 -7.11 4.19
C ASN A 114 -0.22 -6.62 2.75
N PHE A 115 -1.29 -5.88 2.47
CA PHE A 115 -1.65 -5.41 1.12
C PHE A 115 -2.27 -4.02 1.22
N PRO A 116 -2.08 -3.19 0.18
CA PRO A 116 -2.78 -1.92 0.08
C PRO A 116 -4.28 -2.17 -0.18
N TYR A 117 -5.11 -1.24 0.26
CA TYR A 117 -6.56 -1.30 0.13
C TYR A 117 -7.14 0.10 -0.08
N VAL A 118 -8.34 0.15 -0.67
CA VAL A 118 -9.16 1.36 -0.73
C VAL A 118 -10.19 1.34 0.38
N GLN A 119 -10.55 2.51 0.90
CA GLN A 119 -11.51 2.66 1.99
C GLN A 119 -12.43 3.86 1.75
N ARG A 120 -13.72 3.68 2.11
CA ARG A 120 -14.76 4.69 2.17
C ARG A 120 -15.53 4.50 3.48
N GLY A 121 -15.37 5.42 4.41
CA GLY A 121 -15.92 5.25 5.77
C GLY A 121 -15.43 3.97 6.43
N GLU A 122 -16.35 3.05 6.76
CA GLU A 122 -16.02 1.74 7.35
C GLU A 122 -15.81 0.64 6.29
N GLU A 123 -16.22 0.88 5.06
CA GLU A 123 -16.07 -0.07 3.97
C GLU A 123 -14.64 -0.06 3.43
N TYR A 124 -14.06 -1.21 3.16
CA TYR A 124 -12.74 -1.33 2.56
C TYR A 124 -12.64 -2.53 1.62
N ARG A 125 -11.77 -2.44 0.62
CA ARG A 125 -11.45 -3.51 -0.34
C ARG A 125 -9.96 -3.51 -0.66
N SER A 126 -9.37 -4.72 -0.68
CA SER A 126 -7.98 -4.89 -1.09
C SER A 126 -7.80 -4.49 -2.55
N LEU A 127 -6.71 -3.79 -2.83
CA LEU A 127 -6.30 -3.49 -4.19
C LEU A 127 -5.77 -4.73 -4.89
N PRO A 128 -6.00 -4.90 -6.20
CA PRO A 128 -5.45 -5.99 -6.98
C PRO A 128 -3.91 -5.99 -6.94
N ALA A 129 -3.32 -7.19 -6.98
CA ALA A 129 -1.88 -7.32 -7.03
C ALA A 129 -1.30 -6.71 -8.32
N GLY A 130 -0.24 -5.93 -8.19
CA GLY A 130 0.46 -5.32 -9.33
C GLY A 130 -0.20 -4.06 -9.90
N ILE A 131 -1.27 -3.56 -9.28
CA ILE A 131 -1.84 -2.26 -9.63
C ILE A 131 -0.82 -1.15 -9.31
N THR A 132 -0.71 -0.18 -10.21
CA THR A 132 0.18 0.97 -10.02
C THR A 132 -0.59 2.13 -9.38
N PRO A 133 0.05 3.03 -8.62
CA PRO A 133 -0.64 4.14 -7.95
C PRO A 133 -1.44 5.04 -8.89
N ASP A 134 -0.98 5.22 -10.12
CA ASP A 134 -1.65 5.99 -11.16
C ASP A 134 -2.89 5.30 -11.75
N GLU A 135 -2.99 3.97 -11.58
CA GLU A 135 -4.17 3.19 -11.96
C GLU A 135 -5.27 3.22 -10.88
N ILE A 136 -4.96 3.70 -9.66
CA ILE A 136 -5.92 3.80 -8.56
C ILE A 136 -6.74 5.09 -8.70
N THR A 137 -7.69 5.06 -9.61
CA THR A 137 -8.63 6.16 -9.83
C THR A 137 -9.82 6.08 -8.87
N LEU A 138 -10.57 7.20 -8.73
CA LEU A 138 -11.79 7.22 -7.93
C LEU A 138 -12.82 6.22 -8.45
N ASP A 139 -12.99 6.14 -9.76
CA ASP A 139 -13.94 5.22 -10.40
C ASP A 139 -13.60 3.76 -10.08
N LEU A 140 -12.32 3.37 -10.19
CA LEU A 140 -11.87 2.03 -9.84
C LEU A 140 -12.08 1.75 -8.34
N ALA A 141 -11.80 2.71 -7.48
CA ALA A 141 -11.98 2.55 -6.04
C ALA A 141 -13.45 2.34 -5.68
N ILE A 142 -14.37 3.08 -6.31
CA ILE A 142 -15.81 2.92 -6.15
C ILE A 142 -16.25 1.54 -6.67
N GLU A 143 -15.83 1.15 -7.88
CA GLU A 143 -16.14 -0.17 -8.45
C GLU A 143 -15.71 -1.31 -7.52
N LEU A 144 -14.50 -1.22 -6.95
CA LEU A 144 -14.01 -2.21 -6.00
C LEU A 144 -14.85 -2.26 -4.72
N LEU A 145 -15.22 -1.08 -4.18
CA LEU A 145 -16.03 -1.00 -2.94
C LEU A 145 -17.46 -1.50 -3.14
N GLU A 146 -18.06 -1.27 -4.31
CA GLU A 146 -19.39 -1.74 -4.66
C GLU A 146 -19.44 -3.22 -5.07
N THR A 147 -18.29 -3.79 -5.43
CA THR A 147 -18.20 -5.22 -5.78
C THR A 147 -18.50 -6.06 -4.54
N PRO A 148 -19.48 -6.99 -4.61
CA PRO A 148 -19.82 -7.86 -3.50
C PRO A 148 -18.62 -8.70 -3.02
N GLU A 149 -18.50 -8.90 -1.70
CA GLU A 149 -17.46 -9.79 -1.15
C GLU A 149 -17.59 -11.24 -1.59
N GLU A 150 -18.80 -11.64 -1.90
CA GLU A 150 -19.10 -12.99 -2.38
C GLU A 150 -20.30 -12.98 -3.33
N VAL A 151 -20.23 -13.80 -4.35
CA VAL A 151 -21.34 -14.07 -5.27
C VAL A 151 -21.66 -15.56 -5.20
N VAL A 152 -22.91 -15.90 -4.85
CA VAL A 152 -23.37 -17.29 -4.86
C VAL A 152 -23.73 -17.68 -6.30
N LEU A 153 -22.98 -18.63 -6.86
CA LEU A 153 -23.18 -19.13 -8.23
C LEU A 153 -24.25 -20.23 -8.36
N GLY A 154 -24.66 -20.80 -7.22
CA GLY A 154 -25.63 -21.87 -7.16
C GLY A 154 -25.11 -23.14 -6.47
N PRO A 155 -25.95 -24.18 -6.29
CA PRO A 155 -25.53 -25.43 -5.67
C PRO A 155 -24.70 -26.29 -6.64
N ASP A 156 -23.62 -26.88 -6.12
CA ASP A 156 -22.89 -27.92 -6.85
C ASP A 156 -23.79 -29.15 -7.13
N PRO A 157 -23.93 -29.59 -8.39
CA PRO A 157 -24.81 -30.69 -8.74
C PRO A 157 -24.47 -32.03 -8.06
N ALA A 158 -23.22 -32.24 -7.67
CA ALA A 158 -22.76 -33.48 -7.06
C ALA A 158 -22.95 -33.52 -5.54
N THR A 159 -22.81 -32.40 -4.87
CA THR A 159 -22.79 -32.32 -3.39
C THR A 159 -23.97 -31.53 -2.82
N GLY A 160 -24.66 -30.72 -3.63
CA GLY A 160 -25.68 -29.76 -3.17
C GLY A 160 -25.17 -28.59 -2.34
N ILE A 161 -23.84 -28.45 -2.20
CA ILE A 161 -23.21 -27.35 -1.45
C ILE A 161 -23.13 -26.11 -2.35
N GLU A 162 -23.41 -24.93 -1.79
CA GLU A 162 -23.29 -23.67 -2.53
C GLU A 162 -21.90 -23.44 -3.07
N VAL A 163 -21.78 -23.07 -4.35
CA VAL A 163 -20.57 -22.62 -5.01
C VAL A 163 -20.51 -21.10 -4.88
N ILE A 164 -19.44 -20.57 -4.29
CA ILE A 164 -19.30 -19.15 -3.98
C ILE A 164 -18.06 -18.61 -4.66
N ALA A 165 -18.22 -17.56 -5.48
CA ALA A 165 -17.12 -16.81 -6.06
C ALA A 165 -16.74 -15.65 -5.13
N ARG A 166 -15.45 -15.41 -4.96
CA ARG A 166 -14.89 -14.34 -4.12
C ARG A 166 -13.69 -13.68 -4.78
N PRO A 167 -13.50 -12.37 -4.60
CA PRO A 167 -12.23 -11.74 -4.92
C PRO A 167 -11.14 -12.25 -3.97
N GLY A 168 -9.95 -12.49 -4.50
CA GLY A 168 -8.79 -12.91 -3.72
C GLY A 168 -7.55 -12.11 -4.12
N THR A 169 -6.53 -12.14 -3.27
CA THR A 169 -5.27 -11.40 -3.47
C THR A 169 -4.55 -11.76 -4.76
N PHE A 170 -4.72 -13.00 -5.22
CA PHE A 170 -4.11 -13.51 -6.46
C PHE A 170 -5.10 -13.60 -7.63
N GLY A 171 -6.27 -12.98 -7.50
CA GLY A 171 -7.37 -12.99 -8.43
C GLY A 171 -8.61 -13.68 -7.86
N PRO A 172 -9.76 -13.61 -8.57
CA PRO A 172 -11.00 -14.24 -8.12
C PRO A 172 -10.84 -15.76 -8.02
N TYR A 173 -11.44 -16.34 -6.99
CA TYR A 173 -11.46 -17.78 -6.78
C TYR A 173 -12.87 -18.27 -6.44
N VAL A 174 -13.10 -19.56 -6.63
CA VAL A 174 -14.36 -20.21 -6.34
C VAL A 174 -14.16 -21.22 -5.20
N SER A 175 -15.09 -21.27 -4.26
CA SER A 175 -15.07 -22.21 -3.14
C SER A 175 -16.40 -23.00 -3.05
N LEU A 176 -16.33 -24.25 -2.62
CA LEU A 176 -17.50 -25.02 -2.20
C LEU A 176 -17.81 -24.68 -0.74
N GLY A 177 -18.97 -24.05 -0.53
CA GLY A 177 -19.40 -23.57 0.77
C GLY A 177 -18.60 -22.34 1.26
N ARG A 178 -19.01 -21.81 2.41
CA ARG A 178 -18.28 -20.74 3.09
C ARG A 178 -17.15 -21.33 3.90
N PRO A 179 -15.88 -20.95 3.63
CA PRO A 179 -14.79 -21.36 4.50
C PRO A 179 -15.08 -20.84 5.92
N PRO A 180 -14.73 -21.61 6.96
CA PRO A 180 -14.90 -21.13 8.33
C PRO A 180 -14.14 -19.82 8.50
N LYS A 181 -14.78 -18.83 9.16
CA LYS A 181 -14.14 -17.56 9.49
C LYS A 181 -12.86 -17.87 10.27
N MET A 182 -11.69 -17.71 9.65
CA MET A 182 -10.44 -17.93 10.36
C MET A 182 -10.35 -16.92 11.50
N PRO A 183 -10.17 -17.36 12.75
CA PRO A 183 -9.78 -16.45 13.81
C PRO A 183 -8.44 -15.83 13.44
N ALA A 184 -8.30 -14.51 13.69
CA ALA A 184 -7.06 -13.80 13.44
C ALA A 184 -5.89 -14.57 14.06
N ALA A 185 -5.00 -15.02 13.19
CA ALA A 185 -3.67 -15.58 13.42
C ALA A 185 -3.40 -16.18 14.81
N SER A 186 -3.78 -17.46 15.00
CA SER A 186 -3.02 -18.37 15.87
C SER A 186 -3.50 -19.80 15.66
N SER A 187 -2.93 -20.51 14.71
CA SER A 187 -2.71 -21.96 14.81
C SER A 187 -1.95 -22.48 13.59
N PRO A 188 -0.83 -23.14 13.78
CA PRO A 188 -0.19 -23.94 12.74
C PRO A 188 -0.97 -25.27 12.66
N GLY A 189 -1.67 -25.53 11.56
CA GLY A 189 -2.24 -26.86 11.32
C GLY A 189 -3.61 -26.99 10.69
N GLY A 190 -4.20 -25.93 10.20
CA GLY A 190 -5.41 -26.03 9.37
C GLY A 190 -5.04 -26.22 7.90
N GLN A 191 -5.15 -27.45 7.37
CA GLN A 191 -5.09 -27.68 5.92
C GLN A 191 -6.29 -26.97 5.26
N LEU A 192 -6.05 -25.79 4.71
CA LEU A 192 -6.91 -25.21 3.69
C LEU A 192 -6.70 -26.08 2.43
N LEU A 193 -7.66 -26.90 2.08
CA LEU A 193 -7.80 -27.42 0.73
C LEU A 193 -8.32 -26.29 -0.18
N ALA A 194 -7.52 -25.26 -0.35
CA ALA A 194 -7.61 -24.37 -1.49
C ALA A 194 -6.98 -25.14 -2.65
N LEU A 195 -7.78 -25.92 -3.36
CA LEU A 195 -7.37 -26.47 -4.64
C LEU A 195 -7.16 -25.30 -5.59
N PRO A 196 -5.91 -25.04 -6.05
CA PRO A 196 -5.69 -24.06 -7.09
C PRO A 196 -6.41 -24.56 -8.34
N LEU A 197 -7.45 -23.86 -8.76
CA LEU A 197 -8.14 -24.14 -10.02
C LEU A 197 -7.09 -24.01 -11.14
N HIS A 198 -6.90 -25.10 -11.87
CA HIS A 198 -6.08 -25.10 -13.08
C HIS A 198 -6.67 -24.06 -14.05
N LYS A 199 -5.82 -23.38 -14.86
CA LYS A 199 -6.22 -22.34 -15.84
C LYS A 199 -7.40 -22.76 -16.76
N LYS A 200 -7.68 -24.05 -16.93
CA LYS A 200 -8.83 -24.57 -17.67
C LYS A 200 -10.15 -24.41 -16.91
N GLU A 201 -10.16 -24.62 -15.60
CA GLU A 201 -11.35 -24.52 -14.75
C GLU A 201 -11.73 -23.07 -14.50
N LEU A 202 -10.73 -22.17 -14.42
CA LEU A 202 -10.97 -20.73 -14.36
C LEU A 202 -11.63 -20.20 -15.65
N LYS A 203 -11.24 -20.73 -16.82
CA LYS A 203 -11.89 -20.37 -18.09
C LYS A 203 -13.35 -20.83 -18.15
N VAL A 204 -13.65 -21.98 -17.57
CA VAL A 204 -15.04 -22.51 -17.51
C VAL A 204 -15.86 -21.68 -16.53
N ALA A 205 -15.33 -21.31 -15.36
CA ALA A 205 -16.02 -20.45 -14.40
C ALA A 205 -16.25 -19.03 -14.95
N LEU A 206 -15.28 -18.45 -15.66
CA LEU A 206 -15.41 -17.16 -16.33
C LEU A 206 -16.37 -17.20 -17.53
N ALA A 207 -16.40 -18.32 -18.28
CA ALA A 207 -17.38 -18.52 -19.36
C ALA A 207 -18.80 -18.68 -18.80
N TYR A 208 -18.95 -19.37 -17.66
CA TYR A 208 -20.24 -19.53 -16.98
C TYR A 208 -20.75 -18.21 -16.41
N MET A 209 -19.87 -17.39 -15.83
CA MET A 209 -20.22 -16.03 -15.38
C MET A 209 -20.64 -15.11 -16.54
N ARG A 210 -19.97 -15.19 -17.69
CA ARG A 210 -20.39 -14.44 -18.90
C ARG A 210 -21.75 -14.89 -19.44
N CYS A 211 -22.02 -16.17 -19.43
CA CYS A 211 -23.35 -16.68 -19.88
C CYS A 211 -24.48 -16.25 -18.95
N MET A 212 -24.22 -16.02 -17.66
CA MET A 212 -25.25 -15.58 -16.69
C MET A 212 -25.46 -14.06 -16.70
N THR A 213 -24.46 -13.26 -17.14
CA THR A 213 -24.63 -11.81 -17.29
C THR A 213 -25.17 -11.37 -18.65
N ASP A 214 -25.12 -12.25 -19.66
CA ASP A 214 -25.62 -11.99 -21.01
C ASP A 214 -27.04 -12.61 -21.24
N ASP A 215 -27.77 -13.01 -20.19
CA ASP A 215 -29.14 -13.50 -20.30
C ASP A 215 -30.11 -12.32 -20.41
N PRO A 216 -30.73 -12.08 -21.61
CA PRO A 216 -31.63 -10.95 -21.82
C PRO A 216 -32.99 -11.10 -21.16
N ASP A 217 -33.26 -12.21 -20.46
CA ASP A 217 -34.57 -12.53 -19.85
C ASP A 217 -34.60 -12.28 -18.31
N ASN A 218 -33.61 -11.59 -17.76
CA ASN A 218 -33.56 -11.30 -16.33
C ASN A 218 -33.89 -9.80 -16.05
N ASP A 219 -35.08 -9.37 -16.52
CA ASP A 219 -35.78 -8.14 -16.13
C ASP A 219 -36.83 -8.41 -15.04
#